data_8e395e63b12d4b914815480802c0d6e8
#
_entry.id   8e395e63b12d4b914815480802c0d6e8
#
_cell.length_a   1.000
_cell.length_b   1.000
_cell.length_c   1.000
_cell.angle_alpha   90.00
_cell.angle_beta   90.00
_cell.angle_gamma   90.00
#
_symmetry.space_group_name_H-M   'P 1'
#
loop_
_entity.id
_entity.type
_entity.pdbx_description
1 polymer ?
#
loop_
_entity_poly.entity_id
_entity_poly.type
_entity_poly.pdbx_seq_one_letter_code
_entity_poly.pdbx_strand_id
1 'polypeptide(L)'
;MIRSPQNYFTLNNTQLNLMIALCLLVLVAIACGGGSGKPAPSEYVGFWNGADGATIEIRANGGGDYDSGGSVRTTVSGGTVDINEAEKTLSLKFGGMGPTFKIDKAPDGAQMTLSGVVYKKRGGVATLEMPPDAELQDLAQTTMMDLNDAIQSGDFTAFHKKTVKKLQEQKTPQQLKDAFKDFVDNPEQSNFKSISGMKATFEPAPKFEAYGDDQALSLTGSYPTSPKLTKFEFKYFKEDGSWKLANIRVRTTD
;
A
#
# COMPACT_ATOMS: atom_id res chain seq x y z
N MET A 1 43.04 -57.43 4.56
CA MET A 1 42.76 -56.11 3.97
C MET A 1 41.60 -56.22 3.02
N ILE A 2 40.43 -55.83 3.48
CA ILE A 2 39.18 -55.86 2.69
C ILE A 2 38.84 -54.43 2.37
N ARG A 3 38.92 -54.02 1.09
CA ARG A 3 38.48 -52.70 0.61
C ARG A 3 36.95 -52.79 0.29
N SER A 4 36.20 -51.95 0.96
CA SER A 4 34.79 -51.69 0.67
C SER A 4 34.64 -50.85 -0.60
N PRO A 5 33.76 -51.18 -1.53
CA PRO A 5 33.48 -50.31 -2.70
C PRO A 5 32.57 -49.14 -2.27
N GLN A 6 33.02 -47.92 -2.47
CA GLN A 6 32.17 -46.72 -2.37
C GLN A 6 31.38 -46.59 -3.66
N ASN A 7 30.07 -46.81 -3.56
CA ASN A 7 29.15 -46.50 -4.63
C ASN A 7 28.86 -45.01 -4.68
N TYR A 8 29.45 -44.31 -5.62
CA TYR A 8 29.07 -42.92 -5.95
C TYR A 8 27.83 -42.94 -6.82
N PHE A 9 26.75 -42.43 -6.30
CA PHE A 9 25.51 -42.18 -7.06
C PHE A 9 25.72 -40.93 -7.91
N THR A 10 26.00 -41.09 -9.21
CA THR A 10 26.03 -39.99 -10.17
C THR A 10 24.62 -39.73 -10.70
N LEU A 11 24.02 -38.63 -10.25
CA LEU A 11 22.75 -38.15 -10.79
C LEU A 11 22.99 -37.61 -12.22
N ASN A 12 22.18 -38.08 -13.15
CA ASN A 12 22.17 -37.63 -14.53
C ASN A 12 21.63 -36.19 -14.61
N ASN A 13 22.19 -35.34 -15.48
CA ASN A 13 21.80 -33.92 -15.61
C ASN A 13 20.27 -33.70 -15.78
N THR A 14 19.58 -34.69 -16.38
CA THR A 14 18.12 -34.66 -16.53
C THR A 14 17.39 -34.83 -15.21
N GLN A 15 17.91 -35.66 -14.29
CA GLN A 15 17.31 -35.84 -12.95
C GLN A 15 17.61 -34.67 -12.04
N LEU A 16 18.79 -34.04 -12.16
CA LEU A 16 19.14 -32.84 -11.43
C LEU A 16 18.26 -31.66 -11.85
N ASN A 17 18.01 -31.48 -13.14
CA ASN A 17 17.12 -30.44 -13.65
C ASN A 17 15.65 -30.66 -13.24
N LEU A 18 15.18 -31.93 -13.16
CA LEU A 18 13.86 -32.27 -12.69
C LEU A 18 13.67 -31.98 -11.20
N MET A 19 14.69 -32.29 -10.37
CA MET A 19 14.66 -31.96 -8.94
C MET A 19 14.72 -30.44 -8.70
N ILE A 20 15.51 -29.69 -9.46
CA ILE A 20 15.56 -28.23 -9.38
C ILE A 20 14.24 -27.60 -9.80
N ALA A 21 13.60 -28.10 -10.87
CA ALA A 21 12.28 -27.64 -11.31
C ALA A 21 11.20 -27.97 -10.27
N LEU A 22 11.24 -29.13 -9.62
CA LEU A 22 10.31 -29.52 -8.58
C LEU A 22 10.50 -28.69 -7.29
N CYS A 23 11.76 -28.39 -6.91
CA CYS A 23 12.05 -27.49 -5.78
C CYS A 23 11.63 -26.04 -6.06
N LEU A 24 11.78 -25.55 -7.30
CA LEU A 24 11.32 -24.21 -7.70
C LEU A 24 9.78 -24.12 -7.70
N LEU A 25 9.07 -25.19 -8.10
CA LEU A 25 7.60 -25.25 -8.03
C LEU A 25 7.07 -25.26 -6.58
N VAL A 26 7.79 -25.91 -5.66
CA VAL A 26 7.44 -25.92 -4.23
C VAL A 26 7.77 -24.57 -3.57
N LEU A 27 8.84 -23.87 -4.00
CA LEU A 27 9.20 -22.55 -3.46
C LEU A 27 8.24 -21.43 -3.90
N VAL A 28 7.59 -21.54 -5.06
CA VAL A 28 6.55 -20.58 -5.49
C VAL A 28 5.25 -20.75 -4.69
N ALA A 29 4.98 -21.94 -4.13
CA ALA A 29 3.79 -22.19 -3.31
C ALA A 29 3.92 -21.70 -1.85
N ILE A 30 5.13 -21.36 -1.38
CA ILE A 30 5.36 -20.90 0.01
C ILE A 30 5.44 -19.37 0.12
N ALA A 31 5.50 -18.62 -1.00
CA ALA A 31 5.56 -17.16 -1.00
C ALA A 31 4.18 -16.46 -0.93
N CYS A 32 3.07 -17.20 -0.84
CA CYS A 32 1.75 -16.67 -0.49
C CYS A 32 1.40 -17.10 0.94
N GLY A 33 2.10 -16.54 1.91
CA GLY A 33 1.77 -16.62 3.33
C GLY A 33 0.53 -15.78 3.64
N GLY A 34 -0.63 -16.32 3.33
CA GLY A 34 -1.92 -15.82 3.77
C GLY A 34 -2.90 -16.98 3.69
N GLY A 35 -3.53 -17.36 4.80
CA GLY A 35 -4.49 -18.44 4.84
C GLY A 35 -5.50 -18.27 3.69
N SER A 36 -5.51 -19.18 2.73
CA SER A 36 -6.49 -19.22 1.65
C SER A 36 -7.81 -19.74 2.20
N GLY A 37 -8.60 -18.81 2.75
CA GLY A 37 -9.99 -19.05 3.09
C GLY A 37 -10.89 -19.03 1.84
N LYS A 38 -12.17 -19.28 2.03
CA LYS A 38 -13.18 -18.96 1.02
C LYS A 38 -13.12 -17.44 0.76
N PRO A 39 -13.15 -16.98 -0.50
CA PRO A 39 -13.17 -15.53 -0.78
C PRO A 39 -14.26 -14.83 0.04
N ALA A 40 -13.90 -13.74 0.68
CA ALA A 40 -14.83 -12.95 1.47
C ALA A 40 -15.78 -12.16 0.57
N PRO A 41 -17.06 -12.01 0.93
CA PRO A 41 -17.97 -11.10 0.23
C PRO A 41 -17.40 -9.67 0.22
N SER A 42 -17.52 -8.99 -0.92
CA SER A 42 -16.85 -7.70 -1.18
C SER A 42 -17.19 -6.60 -0.17
N GLU A 43 -18.42 -6.61 0.37
CA GLU A 43 -18.90 -5.65 1.36
C GLU A 43 -18.16 -5.77 2.70
N TYR A 44 -17.70 -6.99 3.06
CA TYR A 44 -16.92 -7.22 4.28
C TYR A 44 -15.44 -6.90 4.10
N VAL A 45 -14.94 -6.91 2.87
CA VAL A 45 -13.50 -6.68 2.59
C VAL A 45 -13.09 -5.28 3.03
N GLY A 46 -12.02 -5.19 3.82
CA GLY A 46 -11.44 -3.94 4.28
C GLY A 46 -10.90 -3.99 5.70
N PHE A 47 -10.51 -2.84 6.20
CA PHE A 47 -10.03 -2.63 7.56
C PHE A 47 -11.12 -1.97 8.41
N TRP A 48 -11.43 -2.55 9.55
CA TRP A 48 -12.55 -2.15 10.40
C TRP A 48 -12.06 -1.80 11.80
N ASN A 49 -12.45 -0.61 12.30
CA ASN A 49 -12.17 -0.16 13.65
C ASN A 49 -13.41 -0.28 14.51
N GLY A 50 -13.36 -1.07 15.57
CA GLY A 50 -14.39 -1.20 16.56
C GLY A 50 -14.44 -0.01 17.52
N ALA A 51 -15.63 0.32 18.00
CA ALA A 51 -15.80 1.37 19.01
C ALA A 51 -15.13 1.03 20.35
N ASP A 52 -14.81 -0.23 20.57
CA ASP A 52 -14.07 -0.78 21.72
C ASP A 52 -12.54 -0.74 21.54
N GLY A 53 -12.07 -0.22 20.39
CA GLY A 53 -10.66 -0.18 20.03
C GLY A 53 -10.12 -1.45 19.36
N ALA A 54 -10.96 -2.48 19.18
CA ALA A 54 -10.59 -3.64 18.39
C ALA A 54 -10.46 -3.30 16.90
N THR A 55 -9.65 -4.06 16.17
CA THR A 55 -9.54 -3.92 14.72
C THR A 55 -9.66 -5.27 14.02
N ILE A 56 -10.29 -5.26 12.85
CA ILE A 56 -10.43 -6.42 11.98
C ILE A 56 -10.01 -6.03 10.58
N GLU A 57 -9.07 -6.77 9.99
CA GLU A 57 -8.79 -6.70 8.55
C GLU A 57 -9.38 -7.95 7.87
N ILE A 58 -10.12 -7.74 6.80
CA ILE A 58 -10.71 -8.80 5.97
C ILE A 58 -10.22 -8.60 4.54
N ARG A 59 -9.51 -9.60 4.01
CA ARG A 59 -8.96 -9.57 2.65
C ARG A 59 -9.87 -10.30 1.67
N ALA A 60 -9.86 -9.88 0.43
CA ALA A 60 -10.68 -10.48 -0.63
C ALA A 60 -10.43 -11.99 -0.82
N ASN A 61 -9.21 -12.47 -0.53
CA ASN A 61 -8.85 -13.89 -0.59
C ASN A 61 -9.33 -14.73 0.61
N GLY A 62 -10.12 -14.13 1.52
CA GLY A 62 -10.59 -14.77 2.74
C GLY A 62 -9.54 -14.83 3.86
N GLY A 63 -8.43 -14.15 3.72
CA GLY A 63 -7.50 -13.92 4.81
C GLY A 63 -7.97 -12.81 5.75
N GLY A 64 -7.49 -12.80 7.00
CA GLY A 64 -7.82 -11.73 7.93
C GLY A 64 -6.84 -11.62 9.09
N ASP A 65 -6.86 -10.43 9.70
CA ASP A 65 -6.11 -10.12 10.90
C ASP A 65 -7.08 -9.57 11.96
N TYR A 66 -6.76 -9.80 13.22
CA TYR A 66 -7.55 -9.35 14.35
C TYR A 66 -6.66 -8.78 15.45
N ASP A 67 -7.08 -7.67 16.00
CA ASP A 67 -6.51 -7.07 17.19
C ASP A 67 -7.66 -6.79 18.18
N SER A 68 -7.55 -7.32 19.39
CA SER A 68 -8.64 -7.22 20.37
C SER A 68 -8.83 -5.82 20.96
N GLY A 69 -7.89 -4.91 20.75
CA GLY A 69 -7.90 -3.62 21.45
C GLY A 69 -7.73 -3.77 22.96
N GLY A 70 -7.97 -2.67 23.68
CA GLY A 70 -7.97 -2.66 25.15
C GLY A 70 -6.58 -2.67 25.80
N SER A 71 -6.56 -2.79 27.13
CA SER A 71 -5.31 -2.76 27.94
C SER A 71 -4.50 -4.05 27.85
N VAL A 72 -5.13 -5.18 27.51
CA VAL A 72 -4.46 -6.44 27.16
C VAL A 72 -4.73 -6.69 25.69
N ARG A 73 -3.74 -6.34 24.87
CA ARG A 73 -3.83 -6.40 23.42
C ARG A 73 -3.38 -7.75 22.90
N THR A 74 -4.23 -8.41 22.13
CA THR A 74 -3.89 -9.63 21.39
C THR A 74 -3.97 -9.32 19.91
N THR A 75 -2.83 -9.35 19.21
CA THR A 75 -2.76 -9.19 17.76
C THR A 75 -2.48 -10.54 17.13
N VAL A 76 -3.30 -10.94 16.18
CA VAL A 76 -3.14 -12.19 15.44
C VAL A 76 -3.25 -11.90 13.95
N SER A 77 -2.25 -12.34 13.19
CA SER A 77 -2.14 -12.08 11.75
C SER A 77 -2.11 -13.39 10.95
N GLY A 78 -2.61 -13.34 9.70
CA GLY A 78 -2.56 -14.48 8.77
C GLY A 78 -3.64 -15.52 9.01
N GLY A 79 -4.74 -15.17 9.66
CA GLY A 79 -5.90 -16.04 9.83
C GLY A 79 -6.76 -16.18 8.58
N THR A 80 -7.76 -17.07 8.67
CA THR A 80 -8.85 -17.18 7.69
C THR A 80 -10.13 -16.57 8.24
N VAL A 81 -10.87 -15.88 7.38
CA VAL A 81 -12.18 -15.32 7.69
C VAL A 81 -13.25 -16.25 7.11
N ASP A 82 -14.20 -16.60 7.93
CA ASP A 82 -15.36 -17.40 7.56
C ASP A 82 -16.62 -16.62 7.89
N ILE A 83 -17.38 -16.24 6.86
CA ILE A 83 -18.62 -15.48 6.99
C ILE A 83 -19.77 -16.40 6.62
N ASN A 84 -20.62 -16.67 7.58
CA ASN A 84 -21.84 -17.45 7.42
C ASN A 84 -23.06 -16.54 7.58
N GLU A 85 -23.61 -16.08 6.46
CA GLU A 85 -24.77 -15.16 6.45
C GLU A 85 -26.04 -15.83 6.94
N ALA A 86 -26.19 -17.15 6.74
CA ALA A 86 -27.36 -17.89 7.21
C ALA A 86 -27.40 -17.98 8.75
N GLU A 87 -26.23 -18.20 9.35
CA GLU A 87 -26.08 -18.24 10.82
C GLU A 87 -25.79 -16.86 11.42
N LYS A 88 -25.59 -15.86 10.57
CA LYS A 88 -25.18 -14.49 10.95
C LYS A 88 -23.92 -14.49 11.81
N THR A 89 -22.88 -15.18 11.36
CA THR A 89 -21.61 -15.25 12.07
C THR A 89 -20.44 -14.85 11.20
N LEU A 90 -19.45 -14.18 11.81
CA LEU A 90 -18.15 -13.89 11.25
C LEU A 90 -17.10 -14.51 12.19
N SER A 91 -16.32 -15.45 11.68
CA SER A 91 -15.26 -16.13 12.44
C SER A 91 -13.89 -15.79 11.86
N LEU A 92 -12.95 -15.48 12.74
CA LEU A 92 -11.53 -15.32 12.40
C LEU A 92 -10.77 -16.51 12.99
N LYS A 93 -10.25 -17.38 12.13
CA LYS A 93 -9.61 -18.65 12.55
C LYS A 93 -8.09 -18.57 12.31
N PHE A 94 -7.34 -18.74 13.37
CA PHE A 94 -5.88 -18.79 13.39
C PHE A 94 -5.46 -20.19 13.86
N GLY A 95 -4.96 -21.01 12.95
CA GLY A 95 -4.66 -22.41 13.27
C GLY A 95 -5.88 -23.22 13.74
N GLY A 96 -7.07 -22.87 13.24
CA GLY A 96 -8.33 -23.56 13.58
C GLY A 96 -9.08 -23.00 14.82
N MET A 97 -8.48 -22.07 15.56
CA MET A 97 -9.08 -21.40 16.71
C MET A 97 -9.19 -19.88 16.45
N GLY A 98 -10.09 -19.21 17.16
CA GLY A 98 -10.20 -17.75 17.10
C GLY A 98 -11.59 -17.23 17.43
N PRO A 99 -11.76 -15.89 17.45
CA PRO A 99 -13.03 -15.29 17.81
C PRO A 99 -14.12 -15.55 16.75
N THR A 100 -15.33 -15.72 17.22
CA THR A 100 -16.55 -15.74 16.40
C THR A 100 -17.45 -14.61 16.88
N PHE A 101 -17.87 -13.78 15.95
CA PHE A 101 -18.75 -12.65 16.19
C PHE A 101 -20.13 -12.93 15.59
N LYS A 102 -21.16 -12.53 16.29
CA LYS A 102 -22.50 -12.48 15.72
C LYS A 102 -22.60 -11.24 14.82
N ILE A 103 -23.12 -11.40 13.63
CA ILE A 103 -23.41 -10.28 12.72
C ILE A 103 -24.79 -9.73 13.11
N ASP A 104 -24.82 -8.65 13.88
CA ASP A 104 -26.06 -7.97 14.25
C ASP A 104 -26.53 -7.06 13.12
N LYS A 105 -25.59 -6.44 12.40
CA LYS A 105 -25.83 -5.65 11.18
C LYS A 105 -24.71 -5.93 10.18
N ALA A 106 -25.08 -6.40 9.00
CA ALA A 106 -24.14 -6.58 7.88
C ALA A 106 -23.55 -5.23 7.44
N PRO A 107 -22.40 -5.22 6.73
CA PRO A 107 -21.81 -3.99 6.23
C PRO A 107 -22.77 -3.19 5.32
N ASP A 108 -22.85 -1.87 5.55
CA ASP A 108 -23.60 -0.93 4.70
C ASP A 108 -22.67 0.01 3.90
N GLY A 109 -21.42 -0.44 3.68
CA GLY A 109 -20.36 0.31 3.02
C GLY A 109 -19.45 1.08 4.00
N ALA A 110 -20.02 1.68 5.06
CA ALA A 110 -19.26 2.50 6.02
C ALA A 110 -19.11 1.84 7.40
N GLN A 111 -20.06 1.00 7.79
CA GLN A 111 -20.08 0.36 9.11
C GLN A 111 -20.75 -1.01 9.09
N MET A 112 -20.40 -1.83 10.08
CA MET A 112 -21.11 -3.07 10.43
C MET A 112 -21.21 -3.17 11.95
N THR A 113 -22.10 -4.03 12.45
CA THR A 113 -22.19 -4.31 13.89
C THR A 113 -21.95 -5.77 14.16
N LEU A 114 -20.94 -6.07 14.96
CA LEU A 114 -20.54 -7.42 15.33
C LEU A 114 -20.61 -7.58 16.85
N SER A 115 -21.42 -8.52 17.35
CA SER A 115 -21.59 -8.81 18.78
C SER A 115 -21.82 -7.55 19.62
N GLY A 116 -22.68 -6.63 19.10
CA GLY A 116 -23.04 -5.37 19.76
C GLY A 116 -22.04 -4.23 19.57
N VAL A 117 -20.84 -4.48 19.01
CA VAL A 117 -19.83 -3.46 18.75
C VAL A 117 -20.00 -2.92 17.34
N VAL A 118 -20.04 -1.59 17.21
CA VAL A 118 -20.06 -0.93 15.90
C VAL A 118 -18.64 -0.84 15.39
N TYR A 119 -18.38 -1.46 14.24
CA TYR A 119 -17.14 -1.37 13.49
C TYR A 119 -17.33 -0.40 12.32
N LYS A 120 -16.50 0.63 12.27
CA LYS A 120 -16.45 1.57 11.15
C LYS A 120 -15.35 1.15 10.20
N LYS A 121 -15.68 1.13 8.91
CA LYS A 121 -14.68 0.86 7.87
C LYS A 121 -13.66 1.99 7.89
N ARG A 122 -12.41 1.66 8.15
CA ARG A 122 -11.32 2.63 8.14
C ARG A 122 -11.15 3.09 6.71
N GLY A 123 -11.30 4.41 6.51
CA GLY A 123 -11.31 5.05 5.21
C GLY A 123 -11.71 4.06 4.14
N GLY A 124 -12.99 3.95 3.82
CA GLY A 124 -13.44 2.83 3.00
C GLY A 124 -12.39 2.53 1.97
N VAL A 125 -11.82 1.30 1.97
CA VAL A 125 -11.23 0.79 0.75
C VAL A 125 -12.44 0.52 -0.15
N ALA A 126 -13.11 1.60 -0.59
CA ALA A 126 -13.69 1.61 -1.91
C ALA A 126 -12.57 1.04 -2.75
N THR A 127 -12.80 -0.02 -3.48
CA THR A 127 -11.85 -0.51 -4.47
C THR A 127 -11.37 0.74 -5.18
N LEU A 128 -10.17 1.24 -4.79
CA LEU A 128 -9.67 2.47 -5.37
C LEU A 128 -9.46 2.11 -6.83
N GLU A 129 -10.36 2.55 -7.69
CA GLU A 129 -10.18 2.39 -9.11
C GLU A 129 -8.96 3.20 -9.51
N MET A 130 -8.10 2.58 -10.29
CA MET A 130 -6.92 3.26 -10.83
C MET A 130 -7.40 4.45 -11.63
N PRO A 131 -6.96 5.69 -11.32
CA PRO A 131 -7.30 6.85 -12.11
C PRO A 131 -6.93 6.64 -13.59
N PRO A 132 -7.70 7.19 -14.53
CA PRO A 132 -7.32 7.16 -15.94
C PRO A 132 -5.96 7.83 -16.15
N ASP A 133 -5.25 7.45 -17.20
CA ASP A 133 -3.89 7.98 -17.49
C ASP A 133 -3.84 9.51 -17.50
N ALA A 134 -4.86 10.15 -18.04
CA ALA A 134 -4.94 11.62 -18.04
C ALA A 134 -4.93 12.21 -16.62
N GLU A 135 -5.64 11.61 -15.67
CA GLU A 135 -5.66 12.05 -14.28
C GLU A 135 -4.33 11.76 -13.57
N LEU A 136 -3.68 10.62 -13.86
CA LEU A 136 -2.35 10.29 -13.34
C LEU A 136 -1.29 11.28 -13.84
N GLN A 137 -1.35 11.67 -15.13
CA GLN A 137 -0.48 12.69 -15.70
C GLN A 137 -0.72 14.07 -15.06
N ASP A 138 -1.97 14.46 -14.85
CA ASP A 138 -2.34 15.72 -14.20
C ASP A 138 -1.86 15.78 -12.74
N LEU A 139 -2.06 14.69 -11.97
CA LEU A 139 -1.57 14.58 -10.60
C LEU A 139 -0.05 14.77 -10.52
N ALA A 140 0.70 14.09 -11.38
CA ALA A 140 2.15 14.18 -11.39
C ALA A 140 2.62 15.58 -11.82
N GLN A 141 2.01 16.14 -12.87
CA GLN A 141 2.37 17.47 -13.38
C GLN A 141 2.02 18.57 -12.37
N THR A 142 0.81 18.55 -11.81
CA THR A 142 0.37 19.53 -10.81
C THR A 142 1.27 19.50 -9.58
N THR A 143 1.64 18.31 -9.08
CA THR A 143 2.57 18.19 -7.95
C THR A 143 3.93 18.79 -8.25
N MET A 144 4.47 18.57 -9.45
CA MET A 144 5.76 19.14 -9.86
C MET A 144 5.69 20.66 -10.02
N MET A 145 4.58 21.19 -10.56
CA MET A 145 4.40 22.65 -10.71
C MET A 145 4.25 23.31 -9.34
N ASP A 146 3.47 22.76 -8.45
CA ASP A 146 3.31 23.26 -7.07
C ASP A 146 4.64 23.25 -6.31
N LEU A 147 5.44 22.20 -6.49
CA LEU A 147 6.79 22.12 -5.91
C LEU A 147 7.72 23.18 -6.52
N ASN A 148 7.68 23.37 -7.86
CA ASN A 148 8.45 24.40 -8.53
C ASN A 148 8.13 25.78 -7.96
N ASP A 149 6.86 26.12 -7.83
CA ASP A 149 6.42 27.43 -7.31
C ASP A 149 6.89 27.64 -5.85
N ALA A 150 6.83 26.59 -5.03
CA ALA A 150 7.36 26.62 -3.67
C ALA A 150 8.88 26.83 -3.62
N ILE A 151 9.63 26.18 -4.52
CA ILE A 151 11.09 26.33 -4.62
C ILE A 151 11.45 27.74 -5.10
N GLN A 152 10.80 28.24 -6.16
CA GLN A 152 11.10 29.55 -6.74
C GLN A 152 10.75 30.71 -5.78
N SER A 153 9.68 30.59 -5.03
CA SER A 153 9.29 31.59 -4.03
C SER A 153 10.02 31.45 -2.71
N GLY A 154 10.57 30.26 -2.41
CA GLY A 154 11.08 29.91 -1.08
C GLY A 154 10.01 29.81 -0.01
N ASP A 155 8.71 29.82 -0.39
CA ASP A 155 7.56 29.67 0.51
C ASP A 155 6.80 28.37 0.20
N PHE A 156 6.85 27.43 1.13
CA PHE A 156 6.18 26.12 1.04
C PHE A 156 4.78 26.09 1.64
N THR A 157 4.24 27.23 2.07
CA THR A 157 2.93 27.29 2.75
C THR A 157 1.79 26.77 1.85
N ALA A 158 1.74 27.20 0.58
CA ALA A 158 0.72 26.78 -0.37
C ALA A 158 0.88 25.30 -0.75
N PHE A 159 2.09 24.84 -0.98
CA PHE A 159 2.41 23.43 -1.24
C PHE A 159 1.99 22.53 -0.07
N HIS A 160 2.35 22.90 1.17
CA HIS A 160 1.99 22.19 2.38
C HIS A 160 0.47 22.01 2.54
N LYS A 161 -0.33 23.04 2.27
CA LYS A 161 -1.81 22.97 2.34
C LYS A 161 -2.44 21.97 1.36
N LYS A 162 -1.75 21.60 0.29
CA LYS A 162 -2.21 20.62 -0.71
C LYS A 162 -1.84 19.17 -0.35
N THR A 163 -1.09 18.95 0.71
CA THR A 163 -0.74 17.61 1.19
C THR A 163 -1.84 17.03 2.08
N VAL A 164 -1.72 15.74 2.40
CA VAL A 164 -2.64 15.07 3.34
C VAL A 164 -2.53 15.66 4.75
N LYS A 165 -3.64 15.64 5.49
CA LYS A 165 -3.69 16.16 6.89
C LYS A 165 -2.58 15.59 7.77
N LYS A 166 -2.34 14.28 7.68
CA LYS A 166 -1.27 13.59 8.41
C LYS A 166 0.11 14.18 8.15
N LEU A 167 0.43 14.56 6.90
CA LEU A 167 1.70 15.20 6.57
C LEU A 167 1.74 16.64 7.11
N GLN A 168 0.63 17.37 7.04
CA GLN A 168 0.51 18.73 7.58
C GLN A 168 0.72 18.77 9.10
N GLU A 169 0.28 17.75 9.83
CA GLU A 169 0.48 17.62 11.27
C GLU A 169 1.92 17.21 11.64
N GLN A 170 2.58 16.45 10.78
CA GLN A 170 3.93 15.92 11.03
C GLN A 170 5.05 16.84 10.56
N LYS A 171 4.79 17.70 9.61
CA LYS A 171 5.78 18.59 8.99
C LYS A 171 5.24 20.00 8.87
N THR A 172 6.06 20.97 9.21
CA THR A 172 5.78 22.39 8.96
C THR A 172 6.20 22.77 7.53
N PRO A 173 5.68 23.89 6.96
CA PRO A 173 6.18 24.42 5.68
C PRO A 173 7.70 24.65 5.68
N GLN A 174 8.27 25.09 6.80
CA GLN A 174 9.72 25.28 6.92
C GLN A 174 10.48 23.95 6.83
N GLN A 175 9.98 22.88 7.48
CA GLN A 175 10.62 21.55 7.39
C GLN A 175 10.52 20.95 5.98
N LEU A 176 9.47 21.27 5.21
CA LEU A 176 9.41 20.92 3.78
C LEU A 176 10.44 21.71 2.99
N LYS A 177 10.56 23.02 3.21
CA LYS A 177 11.60 23.85 2.60
C LYS A 177 13.00 23.28 2.86
N ASP A 178 13.28 22.89 4.11
CA ASP A 178 14.57 22.33 4.50
C ASP A 178 14.86 21.00 3.78
N ALA A 179 13.81 20.17 3.56
CA ALA A 179 13.93 18.92 2.82
C ALA A 179 14.27 19.13 1.32
N PHE A 180 13.91 20.28 0.77
CA PHE A 180 14.20 20.67 -0.63
C PHE A 180 15.27 21.76 -0.73
N LYS A 181 16.07 21.94 0.34
CA LYS A 181 17.05 23.01 0.44
C LYS A 181 17.98 23.11 -0.77
N ASP A 182 18.47 21.98 -1.28
CA ASP A 182 19.41 21.97 -2.41
C ASP A 182 18.78 22.58 -3.68
N PHE A 183 17.47 22.36 -3.90
CA PHE A 183 16.73 22.97 -5.01
C PHE A 183 16.37 24.43 -4.72
N VAL A 184 16.11 24.80 -3.47
CA VAL A 184 15.82 26.19 -3.06
C VAL A 184 17.07 27.07 -3.19
N ASP A 185 18.23 26.55 -2.81
CA ASP A 185 19.50 27.26 -2.91
C ASP A 185 20.03 27.38 -4.35
N ASN A 186 19.62 26.45 -5.24
CA ASN A 186 20.06 26.38 -6.63
C ASN A 186 18.86 26.16 -7.58
N PRO A 187 17.90 27.10 -7.64
CA PRO A 187 16.64 26.91 -8.35
C PRO A 187 16.82 26.74 -9.88
N GLU A 188 17.93 27.25 -10.42
CA GLU A 188 18.27 27.07 -11.83
C GLU A 188 18.63 25.63 -12.20
N GLN A 189 19.02 24.80 -11.22
CA GLN A 189 19.35 23.38 -11.44
C GLN A 189 18.11 22.50 -11.53
N SER A 190 16.97 22.97 -11.01
CA SER A 190 15.74 22.19 -10.95
C SER A 190 14.98 22.14 -12.27
N ASN A 191 15.03 23.17 -13.11
CA ASN A 191 14.30 23.33 -14.38
C ASN A 191 12.87 22.68 -14.40
N PHE A 192 12.20 22.61 -13.24
CA PHE A 192 10.89 21.96 -13.13
C PHE A 192 9.80 22.72 -13.89
N LYS A 193 10.00 24.02 -14.16
CA LYS A 193 9.09 24.81 -14.99
C LYS A 193 8.95 24.24 -16.41
N SER A 194 9.99 23.60 -16.94
CA SER A 194 9.95 22.97 -18.28
C SER A 194 9.05 21.75 -18.36
N ILE A 195 8.67 21.16 -17.22
CA ILE A 195 7.75 20.01 -17.13
C ILE A 195 6.34 20.39 -17.61
N SER A 196 5.97 21.68 -17.59
CA SER A 196 4.67 22.14 -18.06
C SER A 196 4.42 21.70 -19.51
N GLY A 197 3.35 20.92 -19.71
CA GLY A 197 3.00 20.32 -21.01
C GLY A 197 3.77 19.05 -21.39
N MET A 198 4.74 18.61 -20.58
CA MET A 198 5.38 17.32 -20.79
C MET A 198 4.53 16.19 -20.22
N LYS A 199 4.64 15.00 -20.83
CA LYS A 199 4.09 13.77 -20.26
C LYS A 199 5.16 13.07 -19.43
N ALA A 200 4.74 12.59 -18.24
CA ALA A 200 5.56 11.70 -17.43
C ALA A 200 5.65 10.32 -18.07
N THR A 201 6.81 9.68 -17.97
CA THR A 201 6.94 8.25 -18.19
C THR A 201 6.89 7.57 -16.82
N PHE A 202 5.85 6.76 -16.58
CA PHE A 202 5.71 6.01 -15.33
C PHE A 202 6.46 4.68 -15.45
N GLU A 203 7.43 4.47 -14.57
CA GLU A 203 8.18 3.22 -14.47
C GLU A 203 8.63 3.02 -13.01
N PRO A 204 8.14 1.97 -12.33
CA PRO A 204 7.12 1.00 -12.77
C PRO A 204 5.73 1.62 -13.02
N ALA A 205 4.84 0.85 -13.64
CA ALA A 205 3.46 1.29 -13.84
C ALA A 205 2.81 1.72 -12.51
N PRO A 206 1.91 2.74 -12.56
CA PRO A 206 1.16 3.18 -11.38
C PRO A 206 0.47 2.02 -10.67
N LYS A 207 0.51 2.02 -9.35
CA LYS A 207 -0.07 0.94 -8.54
C LYS A 207 -0.57 1.45 -7.19
N PHE A 208 -1.46 0.68 -6.59
CA PHE A 208 -1.74 0.83 -5.18
C PHE A 208 -0.78 0.00 -4.34
N GLU A 209 -0.30 0.57 -3.26
CA GLU A 209 0.57 -0.14 -2.31
C GLU A 209 0.26 0.25 -0.86
N ALA A 210 0.55 -0.65 0.06
CA ALA A 210 0.41 -0.35 1.48
C ALA A 210 1.37 0.77 1.90
N TYR A 211 0.88 1.75 2.66
CA TYR A 211 1.67 2.84 3.21
C TYR A 211 1.23 3.13 4.64
N GLY A 212 1.89 2.51 5.59
CA GLY A 212 1.41 2.43 6.97
C GLY A 212 0.12 1.63 7.04
N ASP A 213 -0.90 2.21 7.66
CA ASP A 213 -2.22 1.60 7.79
C ASP A 213 -3.16 1.90 6.60
N ASP A 214 -2.70 2.64 5.63
CA ASP A 214 -3.49 3.12 4.50
C ASP A 214 -3.00 2.51 3.17
N GLN A 215 -3.79 2.67 2.12
CA GLN A 215 -3.42 2.32 0.76
C GLN A 215 -3.10 3.60 -0.03
N ALA A 216 -1.88 3.70 -0.55
CA ALA A 216 -1.44 4.82 -1.35
C ALA A 216 -1.46 4.50 -2.84
N LEU A 217 -1.88 5.44 -3.67
CA LEU A 217 -1.57 5.46 -5.09
C LEU A 217 -0.10 5.88 -5.23
N SER A 218 0.72 4.98 -5.74
CA SER A 218 2.16 5.19 -5.96
C SER A 218 2.42 5.49 -7.43
N LEU A 219 2.97 6.67 -7.70
CA LEU A 219 3.44 7.10 -9.01
C LEU A 219 4.95 7.26 -8.97
N THR A 220 5.66 6.43 -9.71
CA THR A 220 7.10 6.54 -9.91
C THR A 220 7.38 6.76 -11.37
N GLY A 221 8.27 7.70 -11.69
CA GLY A 221 8.52 7.99 -13.09
C GLY A 221 9.54 9.08 -13.31
N SER A 222 9.53 9.60 -14.54
CA SER A 222 10.45 10.66 -14.96
C SER A 222 9.83 11.60 -15.99
N TYR A 223 10.39 12.80 -16.04
CA TYR A 223 10.18 13.78 -17.12
C TYR A 223 11.49 13.97 -17.89
N PRO A 224 11.45 14.01 -19.23
CA PRO A 224 12.64 14.17 -20.08
C PRO A 224 13.13 15.61 -20.08
N THR A 225 13.43 16.15 -18.91
CA THR A 225 13.99 17.49 -18.75
C THR A 225 15.44 17.55 -19.18
N SER A 226 15.91 18.73 -19.62
CA SER A 226 17.29 19.00 -20.03
C SER A 226 17.86 20.14 -19.19
N PRO A 227 19.14 20.11 -18.79
CA PRO A 227 20.18 19.13 -19.13
C PRO A 227 20.11 17.80 -18.35
N LYS A 228 19.30 17.73 -17.30
CA LYS A 228 19.18 16.55 -16.42
C LYS A 228 17.78 15.99 -16.45
N LEU A 229 17.68 14.66 -16.44
CA LEU A 229 16.41 13.95 -16.31
C LEU A 229 15.84 14.18 -14.91
N THR A 230 14.55 14.56 -14.82
CA THR A 230 13.85 14.68 -13.54
C THR A 230 13.14 13.38 -13.20
N LYS A 231 13.52 12.72 -12.12
CA LYS A 231 12.87 11.52 -11.58
C LYS A 231 12.04 11.87 -10.35
N PHE A 232 10.92 11.20 -10.21
CA PHE A 232 10.02 11.40 -9.06
C PHE A 232 9.46 10.08 -8.52
N GLU A 233 9.10 10.12 -7.25
CA GLU A 233 8.34 9.09 -6.53
C GLU A 233 7.31 9.82 -5.69
N PHE A 234 6.02 9.66 -6.01
CA PHE A 234 4.91 10.29 -5.31
C PHE A 234 4.00 9.23 -4.72
N LYS A 235 3.43 9.52 -3.54
CA LYS A 235 2.35 8.73 -2.95
C LYS A 235 1.20 9.65 -2.62
N TYR A 236 0.00 9.23 -3.00
CA TYR A 236 -1.22 9.98 -2.77
C TYR A 236 -2.20 9.16 -1.96
N PHE A 237 -2.92 9.82 -1.06
CA PHE A 237 -4.12 9.27 -0.44
C PHE A 237 -5.35 9.98 -0.96
N LYS A 238 -6.47 9.26 -0.96
CA LYS A 238 -7.77 9.85 -1.29
C LYS A 238 -8.39 10.42 -0.02
N GLU A 239 -8.36 11.74 0.16
CA GLU A 239 -9.01 12.47 1.26
C GLU A 239 -10.13 13.36 0.70
N ASP A 240 -11.33 13.28 1.30
CA ASP A 240 -12.49 14.09 0.90
C ASP A 240 -12.81 13.99 -0.62
N GLY A 241 -12.64 12.78 -1.18
CA GLY A 241 -12.88 12.49 -2.61
C GLY A 241 -11.75 12.90 -3.56
N SER A 242 -10.69 13.57 -3.10
CA SER A 242 -9.59 14.07 -3.91
C SER A 242 -8.27 13.38 -3.56
N TRP A 243 -7.39 13.21 -4.55
CA TRP A 243 -6.04 12.73 -4.34
C TRP A 243 -5.17 13.84 -3.75
N LYS A 244 -4.58 13.60 -2.58
CA LYS A 244 -3.67 14.51 -1.90
C LYS A 244 -2.32 13.87 -1.69
N LEU A 245 -1.28 14.65 -1.85
CA LEU A 245 0.10 14.20 -1.73
C LEU A 245 0.42 13.77 -0.28
N ALA A 246 0.88 12.54 -0.10
CA ALA A 246 1.27 11.97 1.19
C ALA A 246 2.80 11.81 1.34
N ASN A 247 3.48 11.58 0.21
CA ASN A 247 4.94 11.49 0.18
C ASN A 247 5.47 11.98 -1.16
N ILE A 248 6.63 12.61 -1.13
CA ILE A 248 7.31 13.14 -2.30
C ILE A 248 8.81 12.90 -2.23
N ARG A 249 9.36 12.39 -3.31
CA ARG A 249 10.79 12.38 -3.56
C ARG A 249 11.04 12.82 -5.00
N VAL A 250 11.94 13.79 -5.18
CA VAL A 250 12.35 14.28 -6.49
C VAL A 250 13.86 14.30 -6.53
N ARG A 251 14.41 13.95 -7.69
CA ARG A 251 15.86 14.02 -7.96
C ARG A 251 16.10 14.30 -9.43
N THR A 252 17.18 14.99 -9.71
CA THR A 252 17.72 15.16 -11.06
C THR A 252 18.90 14.25 -11.26
N THR A 253 19.01 13.61 -12.42
CA THR A 253 20.10 12.68 -12.75
C THR A 253 20.63 12.99 -14.14
N ASP A 254 21.94 12.84 -14.30
CA ASP A 254 22.61 12.91 -15.61
C ASP A 254 22.19 11.75 -16.50
#